data_d2778b57b743e603cfc531cf96ecdcbe
#
_entry.id   d2778b57b743e603cfc531cf96ecdcbe
#
_cell.length_a   1.000
_cell.length_b   1.000
_cell.length_c   1.000
_cell.angle_alpha   90.00
_cell.angle_beta   90.00
_cell.angle_gamma   90.00
#
_symmetry.space_group_name_H-M   'P 1'
#
loop_
_entity.id
_entity.type
_entity.pdbx_description
1 polymer ?
#
loop_
_entity_poly.entity_id
_entity_poly.type
_entity_poly.pdbx_seq_one_letter_code
_entity_poly.pdbx_strand_id
1 'polypeptide(L)'
;SAASDVYKRQALDYIGLKAGFLKPFSQNITANHESDDSSSVLAKHAFNLNPPPSIDRSRLERVIGDGQLDDLMEEVVAMHQALAEQYDVIVCEGLAADNDSSYAELVNLAIVNALDAKVILVSSGDIANPDSLVDKLDIFARDFGGMASERTLGTILMRVKNVDNHYDEAPVAPGKAKVDLAAEQLQAIKSHSPYFDSDKFRLIGVVPFSNTLSVPRTWDVARELDAKWLNEGDAKNRRVLNTLLVARTVANIGDSFTRGNLLVTAGDRDDLILATALSTMNGVPLAGLILTGGIMPNQKIINLCRPALKTGIPVMLVDTDSFDTVTKLDHISHEIPADDTTRASEVTDFVAAHLDLDWIKTTFSQGNHNRKLSPSAFRHTLVKKAQAAKKTIVLPEGNEPRTVEAAVICQTRGI
;
A
#
# COMPACT_ATOMS: atom_id res chain seq x y z
N SER A 1 1.03 0.77 -4.51
CA SER A 1 1.49 0.65 -3.13
C SER A 1 0.53 -0.23 -2.35
N ALA A 2 1.06 -1.01 -1.42
CA ALA A 2 0.36 -1.95 -0.55
C ALA A 2 -0.98 -1.46 0.01
N ALA A 3 -1.05 -0.18 0.31
CA ALA A 3 -2.23 0.44 0.87
C ALA A 3 -3.45 0.49 -0.07
N SER A 4 -3.26 0.53 -1.40
CA SER A 4 -4.37 0.77 -2.34
C SER A 4 -5.40 -0.36 -2.39
N ASP A 5 -4.99 -1.60 -2.14
CA ASP A 5 -5.88 -2.76 -2.26
C ASP A 5 -6.62 -3.05 -0.95
N VAL A 6 -6.00 -2.73 0.18
CA VAL A 6 -6.67 -2.76 1.48
C VAL A 6 -7.78 -1.71 1.54
N TYR A 7 -7.61 -0.55 0.88
CA TYR A 7 -8.62 0.52 0.84
C TYR A 7 -9.85 0.17 0.00
N LYS A 8 -9.71 -0.65 -1.04
CA LYS A 8 -10.84 -1.15 -1.83
C LYS A 8 -11.82 -1.98 -0.99
N ARG A 9 -11.30 -2.66 0.03
CA ARG A 9 -12.12 -3.44 0.95
C ARG A 9 -13.13 -2.59 1.71
N GLN A 10 -12.74 -1.44 2.23
CA GLN A 10 -13.67 -0.61 3.01
C GLN A 10 -14.81 -0.11 2.14
N ALA A 11 -14.57 0.15 0.84
CA ALA A 11 -15.63 0.42 -0.10
C ALA A 11 -16.66 -0.74 -0.16
N LEU A 12 -16.20 -1.99 -0.07
CA LEU A 12 -17.08 -3.17 -0.01
C LEU A 12 -17.81 -3.28 1.33
N ASP A 13 -17.16 -2.98 2.45
CA ASP A 13 -17.80 -2.95 3.78
C ASP A 13 -18.91 -1.88 3.84
N TYR A 14 -18.71 -0.69 3.25
CA TYR A 14 -19.74 0.36 3.18
C TYR A 14 -21.01 -0.06 2.45
N ILE A 15 -20.90 -0.98 1.50
CA ILE A 15 -22.04 -1.51 0.75
C ILE A 15 -22.60 -2.80 1.35
N GLY A 16 -22.08 -3.21 2.50
CA GLY A 16 -22.57 -4.37 3.27
C GLY A 16 -22.06 -5.73 2.78
N LEU A 17 -20.98 -5.78 1.98
CA LEU A 17 -20.31 -7.01 1.58
C LEU A 17 -19.16 -7.31 2.54
N LYS A 18 -19.09 -8.54 3.03
CA LYS A 18 -18.00 -9.00 3.88
C LYS A 18 -16.77 -9.29 3.03
N ALA A 19 -15.79 -8.39 3.05
CA ALA A 19 -14.61 -8.49 2.21
C ALA A 19 -13.39 -9.02 2.95
N GLY A 20 -12.71 -10.01 2.37
CA GLY A 20 -11.42 -10.56 2.80
C GLY A 20 -10.25 -9.96 2.01
N PHE A 21 -9.05 -10.12 2.54
CA PHE A 21 -7.81 -9.69 1.89
C PHE A 21 -6.84 -10.86 1.72
N LEU A 22 -6.20 -10.94 0.55
CA LEU A 22 -5.21 -11.94 0.20
C LEU A 22 -4.00 -11.28 -0.48
N LYS A 23 -2.82 -11.42 0.10
CA LYS A 23 -1.52 -11.09 -0.51
C LYS A 23 -0.74 -12.38 -0.70
N PRO A 24 -0.76 -13.03 -1.88
CA PRO A 24 -0.17 -14.34 -2.05
C PRO A 24 1.35 -14.36 -1.87
N PHE A 25 2.05 -13.30 -2.35
CA PHE A 25 3.50 -13.22 -2.36
C PHE A 25 3.99 -11.93 -1.72
N SER A 26 4.98 -12.04 -0.85
CA SER A 26 5.63 -10.89 -0.23
C SER A 26 6.57 -10.18 -1.22
N GLN A 27 6.60 -8.84 -1.14
CA GLN A 27 7.56 -7.99 -1.87
C GLN A 27 8.65 -7.40 -0.96
N ASN A 28 8.56 -7.59 0.35
CA ASN A 28 9.53 -7.05 1.30
C ASN A 28 10.89 -7.74 1.14
N ILE A 29 11.94 -6.93 1.05
CA ILE A 29 13.36 -7.36 1.08
C ILE A 29 13.85 -7.22 2.52
N THR A 30 13.23 -7.86 3.50
CA THR A 30 13.75 -7.85 4.86
C THR A 30 14.62 -9.07 5.09
N ALA A 31 15.87 -8.84 5.54
CA ALA A 31 16.84 -9.88 5.86
C ALA A 31 16.42 -10.79 7.04
N ASN A 32 15.36 -10.46 7.72
CA ASN A 32 14.80 -11.23 8.82
C ASN A 32 13.54 -11.96 8.35
N HIS A 33 13.60 -13.27 8.31
CA HIS A 33 12.56 -14.22 7.88
C HIS A 33 11.22 -14.18 8.68
N GLU A 34 10.95 -13.17 9.50
CA GLU A 34 9.83 -13.13 10.43
C GLU A 34 8.79 -12.01 10.15
N SER A 35 8.94 -11.23 9.10
CA SER A 35 7.96 -10.16 8.86
C SER A 35 6.99 -10.53 7.76
N ASP A 36 5.72 -10.69 8.13
CA ASP A 36 4.59 -10.65 7.19
C ASP A 36 4.74 -9.48 6.21
N ASP A 37 4.26 -9.63 4.99
CA ASP A 37 4.22 -8.54 4.01
C ASP A 37 3.52 -7.29 4.59
N SER A 38 4.04 -6.10 4.27
CA SER A 38 3.53 -4.84 4.83
C SER A 38 2.04 -4.63 4.60
N SER A 39 1.50 -5.07 3.45
CA SER A 39 0.06 -5.04 3.18
C SER A 39 -0.73 -5.97 4.08
N SER A 40 -0.21 -7.18 4.33
CA SER A 40 -0.85 -8.16 5.22
C SER A 40 -0.83 -7.68 6.67
N VAL A 41 0.28 -7.08 7.10
CA VAL A 41 0.41 -6.48 8.44
C VAL A 41 -0.55 -5.29 8.61
N LEU A 42 -0.64 -4.41 7.62
CA LEU A 42 -1.59 -3.30 7.61
C LEU A 42 -3.03 -3.81 7.65
N ALA A 43 -3.37 -4.84 6.86
CA ALA A 43 -4.69 -5.45 6.85
C ALA A 43 -5.07 -6.00 8.22
N LYS A 44 -4.11 -6.60 8.92
CA LYS A 44 -4.30 -7.18 10.26
C LYS A 44 -4.49 -6.10 11.33
N HIS A 45 -3.63 -5.08 11.35
CA HIS A 45 -3.63 -4.06 12.42
C HIS A 45 -4.68 -2.97 12.22
N ALA A 46 -4.84 -2.47 10.99
CA ALA A 46 -5.77 -1.37 10.72
C ALA A 46 -7.22 -1.83 10.52
N PHE A 47 -7.43 -3.08 10.04
CA PHE A 47 -8.76 -3.54 9.63
C PHE A 47 -9.21 -4.83 10.34
N ASN A 48 -8.43 -5.29 11.31
CA ASN A 48 -8.73 -6.50 12.09
C ASN A 48 -9.04 -7.72 11.19
N LEU A 49 -8.30 -7.83 10.07
CA LEU A 49 -8.36 -8.98 9.18
C LEU A 49 -7.36 -10.04 9.62
N ASN A 50 -7.58 -11.25 9.20
CA ASN A 50 -6.64 -12.34 9.40
C ASN A 50 -6.25 -12.97 8.06
N PRO A 51 -5.47 -12.26 7.20
CA PRO A 51 -5.02 -12.82 5.95
C PRO A 51 -4.07 -13.99 6.21
N PRO A 52 -4.04 -15.00 5.35
CA PRO A 52 -3.02 -16.04 5.41
C PRO A 52 -1.63 -15.41 5.19
N PRO A 53 -0.56 -16.01 5.76
CA PRO A 53 0.80 -15.52 5.56
C PRO A 53 1.18 -15.56 4.07
N SER A 54 1.86 -14.52 3.60
CA SER A 54 2.35 -14.46 2.21
C SER A 54 3.52 -15.42 2.00
N ILE A 55 3.64 -15.96 0.79
CA ILE A 55 4.79 -16.77 0.38
C ILE A 55 5.99 -15.84 0.21
N ASP A 56 7.16 -16.23 0.76
CA ASP A 56 8.37 -15.44 0.71
C ASP A 56 8.88 -15.20 -0.73
N ARG A 57 9.39 -14.00 -0.97
CA ARG A 57 9.98 -13.61 -2.25
C ARG A 57 11.09 -14.57 -2.69
N SER A 58 11.99 -14.98 -1.80
CA SER A 58 13.09 -15.89 -2.11
C SER A 58 12.61 -17.27 -2.55
N ARG A 59 11.50 -17.75 -1.98
CA ARG A 59 10.87 -19.00 -2.41
C ARG A 59 10.21 -18.85 -3.79
N LEU A 60 9.51 -17.74 -4.03
CA LEU A 60 8.92 -17.43 -5.32
C LEU A 60 9.98 -17.39 -6.43
N GLU A 61 11.07 -16.65 -6.24
CA GLU A 61 12.16 -16.52 -7.22
C GLU A 61 12.82 -17.85 -7.55
N ARG A 62 13.03 -18.70 -6.55
CA ARG A 62 13.58 -20.06 -6.74
C ARG A 62 12.64 -20.91 -7.61
N VAL A 63 11.35 -20.94 -7.27
CA VAL A 63 10.36 -21.76 -7.98
C VAL A 63 10.14 -21.29 -9.42
N ILE A 64 10.22 -19.96 -9.66
CA ILE A 64 10.22 -19.43 -11.03
C ILE A 64 11.45 -19.91 -11.80
N GLY A 65 12.63 -19.88 -11.18
CA GLY A 65 13.87 -20.37 -11.78
C GLY A 65 13.81 -21.85 -12.16
N ASP A 66 13.09 -22.66 -11.37
CA ASP A 66 12.89 -24.08 -11.58
C ASP A 66 11.72 -24.40 -12.56
N GLY A 67 10.99 -23.38 -13.03
CA GLY A 67 9.85 -23.55 -13.93
C GLY A 67 8.61 -24.20 -13.29
N GLN A 68 8.49 -24.18 -11.96
CA GLN A 68 7.46 -24.87 -11.19
C GLN A 68 6.39 -23.93 -10.60
N LEU A 69 6.12 -22.80 -11.26
CA LEU A 69 5.15 -21.79 -10.79
C LEU A 69 3.75 -22.38 -10.53
N ASP A 70 3.35 -23.42 -11.27
CA ASP A 70 2.05 -24.07 -11.12
C ASP A 70 1.83 -24.68 -9.73
N ASP A 71 2.89 -25.16 -9.07
CA ASP A 71 2.80 -25.74 -7.72
C ASP A 71 2.49 -24.64 -6.68
N LEU A 72 3.08 -23.44 -6.84
CA LEU A 72 2.74 -22.28 -6.00
C LEU A 72 1.30 -21.80 -6.24
N MET A 73 0.77 -21.93 -7.46
CA MET A 73 -0.62 -21.56 -7.74
C MET A 73 -1.61 -22.49 -7.04
N GLU A 74 -1.29 -23.74 -6.78
CA GLU A 74 -2.11 -24.62 -5.95
C GLU A 74 -2.19 -24.12 -4.49
N GLU A 75 -1.07 -23.63 -3.96
CA GLU A 75 -1.02 -23.03 -2.62
C GLU A 75 -1.83 -21.73 -2.55
N VAL A 76 -1.72 -20.85 -3.57
CA VAL A 76 -2.53 -19.63 -3.68
C VAL A 76 -4.02 -19.96 -3.72
N VAL A 77 -4.42 -21.00 -4.47
CA VAL A 77 -5.82 -21.48 -4.49
C VAL A 77 -6.26 -21.95 -3.12
N ALA A 78 -5.39 -22.66 -2.37
CA ALA A 78 -5.71 -23.11 -1.02
C ALA A 78 -5.93 -21.91 -0.05
N MET A 79 -5.05 -20.91 -0.12
CA MET A 79 -5.20 -19.68 0.66
C MET A 79 -6.53 -18.96 0.35
N HIS A 80 -6.85 -18.84 -0.93
CA HIS A 80 -8.10 -18.21 -1.37
C HIS A 80 -9.33 -19.01 -0.87
N GLN A 81 -9.34 -20.32 -0.97
CA GLN A 81 -10.47 -21.14 -0.54
C GLN A 81 -10.71 -21.05 0.97
N ALA A 82 -9.66 -21.00 1.79
CA ALA A 82 -9.78 -20.81 3.23
C ALA A 82 -10.46 -19.47 3.59
N LEU A 83 -10.24 -18.42 2.79
CA LEU A 83 -10.91 -17.13 2.95
C LEU A 83 -12.34 -17.16 2.39
N ALA A 84 -12.60 -17.86 1.29
CA ALA A 84 -13.89 -17.92 0.62
C ALA A 84 -15.01 -18.56 1.47
N GLU A 85 -14.64 -19.31 2.50
CA GLU A 85 -15.59 -19.84 3.50
C GLU A 85 -16.12 -18.76 4.47
N GLN A 86 -15.41 -17.63 4.59
CA GLN A 86 -15.67 -16.60 5.58
C GLN A 86 -16.10 -15.25 4.99
N TYR A 87 -15.79 -15.00 3.72
CA TYR A 87 -15.95 -13.70 3.05
C TYR A 87 -16.72 -13.83 1.73
N ASP A 88 -17.55 -12.82 1.43
CA ASP A 88 -18.34 -12.75 0.19
C ASP A 88 -17.47 -12.39 -1.01
N VAL A 89 -16.49 -11.49 -0.78
CA VAL A 89 -15.54 -11.00 -1.78
C VAL A 89 -14.13 -11.06 -1.20
N ILE A 90 -13.16 -11.50 -2.01
CA ILE A 90 -11.76 -11.51 -1.63
C ILE A 90 -11.01 -10.54 -2.55
N VAL A 91 -10.41 -9.52 -1.96
CA VAL A 91 -9.49 -8.63 -2.65
C VAL A 91 -8.11 -9.26 -2.62
N CYS A 92 -7.62 -9.65 -3.81
CA CYS A 92 -6.29 -10.23 -3.97
C CYS A 92 -5.34 -9.17 -4.49
N GLU A 93 -4.28 -8.89 -3.73
CA GLU A 93 -3.23 -7.96 -4.13
C GLU A 93 -2.13 -8.70 -4.88
N GLY A 94 -1.89 -8.31 -6.14
CA GLY A 94 -0.78 -8.79 -6.96
C GLY A 94 0.56 -8.17 -6.56
N LEU A 95 1.60 -8.53 -7.31
CA LEU A 95 2.92 -7.91 -7.21
C LEU A 95 2.91 -6.56 -7.95
N ALA A 96 3.47 -5.53 -7.34
CA ALA A 96 3.76 -4.29 -8.04
C ALA A 96 4.95 -4.49 -8.98
N ALA A 97 4.87 -3.94 -10.19
CA ALA A 97 6.02 -3.91 -11.09
C ALA A 97 7.04 -2.89 -10.56
N ASP A 98 8.20 -3.36 -10.18
CA ASP A 98 9.37 -2.57 -9.82
C ASP A 98 10.58 -3.02 -10.65
N ASN A 99 11.68 -2.26 -10.57
CA ASN A 99 12.89 -2.56 -11.33
C ASN A 99 13.56 -3.90 -10.91
N ASP A 100 13.23 -4.41 -9.74
CA ASP A 100 13.80 -5.62 -9.17
C ASP A 100 12.91 -6.85 -9.37
N SER A 101 11.68 -6.69 -9.89
CA SER A 101 10.66 -7.74 -10.01
C SER A 101 10.16 -7.91 -11.44
N SER A 102 11.08 -8.19 -12.39
CA SER A 102 10.73 -8.41 -13.81
C SER A 102 9.73 -9.56 -14.05
N TYR A 103 9.52 -10.42 -13.06
CA TYR A 103 8.58 -11.54 -13.09
C TYR A 103 7.16 -11.18 -12.60
N ALA A 104 6.94 -9.93 -12.14
CA ALA A 104 5.67 -9.53 -11.54
C ALA A 104 4.46 -9.75 -12.48
N GLU A 105 4.60 -9.41 -13.75
CA GLU A 105 3.54 -9.59 -14.76
C GLU A 105 3.19 -11.07 -14.94
N LEU A 106 4.20 -11.93 -15.07
CA LEU A 106 4.03 -13.39 -15.20
C LEU A 106 3.29 -13.97 -13.99
N VAL A 107 3.70 -13.59 -12.79
CA VAL A 107 3.10 -14.09 -11.54
C VAL A 107 1.67 -13.57 -11.38
N ASN A 108 1.42 -12.29 -11.66
CA ASN A 108 0.08 -11.72 -11.60
C ASN A 108 -0.88 -12.41 -12.58
N LEU A 109 -0.43 -12.69 -13.79
CA LEU A 109 -1.22 -13.44 -14.75
C LEU A 109 -1.53 -14.87 -14.26
N ALA A 110 -0.53 -15.54 -13.66
CA ALA A 110 -0.72 -16.86 -13.06
C ALA A 110 -1.74 -16.84 -11.92
N ILE A 111 -1.69 -15.85 -11.02
CA ILE A 111 -2.67 -15.66 -9.93
C ILE A 111 -4.08 -15.47 -10.51
N VAL A 112 -4.24 -14.56 -11.47
CA VAL A 112 -5.53 -14.26 -12.09
C VAL A 112 -6.12 -15.53 -12.75
N ASN A 113 -5.30 -16.30 -13.43
CA ASN A 113 -5.74 -17.55 -14.05
C ASN A 113 -6.06 -18.64 -13.01
N ALA A 114 -5.27 -18.76 -11.96
CA ALA A 114 -5.48 -19.76 -10.91
C ALA A 114 -6.77 -19.50 -10.10
N LEU A 115 -7.08 -18.24 -9.83
CA LEU A 115 -8.24 -17.83 -9.04
C LEU A 115 -9.49 -17.55 -9.89
N ASP A 116 -9.38 -17.55 -11.23
CA ASP A 116 -10.41 -17.02 -12.17
C ASP A 116 -10.88 -15.62 -11.73
N ALA A 117 -9.92 -14.78 -11.38
CA ALA A 117 -10.16 -13.49 -10.77
C ALA A 117 -10.54 -12.43 -11.81
N LYS A 118 -11.35 -11.47 -11.37
CA LYS A 118 -11.57 -10.21 -12.10
C LYS A 118 -10.46 -9.23 -11.76
N VAL A 119 -10.05 -8.41 -12.71
CA VAL A 119 -8.92 -7.48 -12.59
C VAL A 119 -9.42 -6.04 -12.55
N ILE A 120 -8.95 -5.29 -11.58
CA ILE A 120 -9.07 -3.83 -11.51
C ILE A 120 -7.66 -3.28 -11.58
N LEU A 121 -7.37 -2.50 -12.62
CA LEU A 121 -6.08 -1.84 -12.77
C LEU A 121 -5.99 -0.64 -11.85
N VAL A 122 -4.84 -0.45 -11.20
CA VAL A 122 -4.56 0.73 -10.39
C VAL A 122 -3.35 1.44 -10.99
N SER A 123 -3.55 2.69 -11.38
CA SER A 123 -2.48 3.49 -11.99
C SER A 123 -2.38 4.86 -11.33
N SER A 124 -1.17 5.42 -11.30
CA SER A 124 -1.01 6.84 -10.99
C SER A 124 -1.52 7.65 -12.18
N GLY A 125 -2.47 8.56 -11.94
CA GLY A 125 -3.07 9.36 -12.99
C GLY A 125 -2.25 10.60 -13.29
N ASP A 126 -1.47 10.61 -14.37
CA ASP A 126 -1.06 11.87 -14.98
C ASP A 126 -2.14 12.27 -16.00
N ILE A 127 -3.09 13.07 -15.54
CA ILE A 127 -4.23 13.53 -16.34
C ILE A 127 -3.81 14.60 -17.35
N ALA A 128 -2.63 15.20 -17.18
CA ALA A 128 -2.10 16.18 -18.12
C ALA A 128 -1.78 15.55 -19.49
N ASN A 129 -1.60 14.23 -19.55
CA ASN A 129 -1.38 13.50 -20.79
C ASN A 129 -2.30 12.27 -20.89
N PRO A 130 -3.58 12.45 -21.29
CA PRO A 130 -4.57 11.38 -21.37
C PRO A 130 -4.18 10.24 -22.31
N ASP A 131 -3.53 10.54 -23.43
CA ASP A 131 -3.09 9.53 -24.41
C ASP A 131 -2.11 8.54 -23.77
N SER A 132 -1.07 9.07 -23.11
CA SER A 132 -0.09 8.23 -22.42
C SER A 132 -0.70 7.39 -21.29
N LEU A 133 -1.73 7.89 -20.62
CA LEU A 133 -2.45 7.14 -19.58
C LEU A 133 -3.23 5.97 -20.20
N VAL A 134 -3.97 6.23 -21.28
CA VAL A 134 -4.74 5.20 -21.98
C VAL A 134 -3.82 4.13 -22.55
N ASP A 135 -2.70 4.51 -23.17
CA ASP A 135 -1.70 3.58 -23.71
C ASP A 135 -1.13 2.68 -22.61
N LYS A 136 -0.80 3.23 -21.44
CA LYS A 136 -0.34 2.44 -20.27
C LYS A 136 -1.38 1.45 -19.81
N LEU A 137 -2.64 1.89 -19.69
CA LEU A 137 -3.73 1.02 -19.27
C LEU A 137 -3.98 -0.11 -20.29
N ASP A 138 -3.89 0.20 -21.60
CA ASP A 138 -4.03 -0.82 -22.65
C ASP A 138 -2.90 -1.85 -22.57
N ILE A 139 -1.65 -1.40 -22.38
CA ILE A 139 -0.50 -2.29 -22.21
C ILE A 139 -0.73 -3.23 -21.02
N PHE A 140 -1.07 -2.70 -19.84
CA PHE A 140 -1.32 -3.52 -18.65
C PHE A 140 -2.53 -4.44 -18.78
N ALA A 141 -3.56 -4.04 -19.53
CA ALA A 141 -4.74 -4.86 -19.74
C ALA A 141 -4.49 -6.05 -20.68
N ARG A 142 -3.50 -5.97 -21.57
CA ARG A 142 -3.24 -7.00 -22.61
C ARG A 142 -3.04 -8.38 -22.03
N ASP A 143 -2.29 -8.50 -20.96
CA ASP A 143 -2.01 -9.79 -20.30
C ASP A 143 -3.28 -10.45 -19.75
N PHE A 144 -4.30 -9.65 -19.43
CA PHE A 144 -5.58 -10.11 -18.91
C PHE A 144 -6.69 -10.22 -19.98
N GLY A 145 -6.30 -10.14 -21.26
CA GLY A 145 -7.21 -10.23 -22.41
C GLY A 145 -7.68 -8.89 -22.98
N GLY A 146 -7.02 -7.78 -22.56
CA GLY A 146 -7.28 -6.41 -23.01
C GLY A 146 -8.39 -5.70 -22.27
N MET A 147 -8.54 -4.39 -22.54
CA MET A 147 -9.55 -3.54 -21.89
C MET A 147 -11.00 -3.96 -22.19
N ALA A 148 -11.26 -4.67 -23.31
CA ALA A 148 -12.58 -5.17 -23.67
C ALA A 148 -12.92 -6.55 -23.04
N SER A 149 -11.97 -7.14 -22.30
CA SER A 149 -12.14 -8.46 -21.69
C SER A 149 -13.14 -8.41 -20.54
N GLU A 150 -13.97 -9.43 -20.40
CA GLU A 150 -14.83 -9.61 -19.23
C GLU A 150 -14.04 -9.77 -17.93
N ARG A 151 -12.73 -10.08 -18.00
CA ARG A 151 -11.85 -10.17 -16.83
C ARG A 151 -11.43 -8.81 -16.31
N THR A 152 -11.24 -7.83 -17.19
CA THR A 152 -10.74 -6.50 -16.84
C THR A 152 -11.91 -5.55 -16.61
N LEU A 153 -12.28 -5.35 -15.35
CA LEU A 153 -13.47 -4.59 -14.98
C LEU A 153 -13.31 -3.08 -15.20
N GLY A 154 -12.10 -2.56 -15.01
CA GLY A 154 -11.84 -1.14 -15.12
C GLY A 154 -10.58 -0.70 -14.40
N THR A 155 -10.50 0.61 -14.16
CA THR A 155 -9.34 1.24 -13.51
C THR A 155 -9.73 2.16 -12.37
N ILE A 156 -8.81 2.28 -11.40
CA ILE A 156 -8.82 3.31 -10.38
C ILE A 156 -7.56 4.15 -10.58
N LEU A 157 -7.73 5.45 -10.78
CA LEU A 157 -6.65 6.41 -10.91
C LEU A 157 -6.32 6.97 -9.53
N MET A 158 -5.08 6.79 -9.09
CA MET A 158 -4.59 7.21 -7.79
C MET A 158 -3.65 8.42 -7.91
N ARG A 159 -3.62 9.26 -6.86
CA ARG A 159 -2.70 10.39 -6.74
C ARG A 159 -2.80 11.38 -7.92
N VAL A 160 -4.01 11.60 -8.39
CA VAL A 160 -4.30 12.54 -9.47
C VAL A 160 -4.01 13.95 -8.99
N LYS A 161 -3.08 14.64 -9.67
CA LYS A 161 -2.78 16.05 -9.37
C LYS A 161 -3.86 16.93 -9.97
N ASN A 162 -4.46 17.78 -9.15
CA ASN A 162 -5.37 18.82 -9.64
C ASN A 162 -4.57 19.97 -10.26
N VAL A 163 -5.13 20.60 -11.29
CA VAL A 163 -4.53 21.79 -11.93
C VAL A 163 -4.51 22.99 -10.97
N ASP A 164 -5.49 23.06 -10.09
CA ASP A 164 -5.58 24.09 -9.05
C ASP A 164 -5.20 23.50 -7.69
N ASN A 165 -4.00 23.80 -7.22
CA ASN A 165 -3.40 23.32 -5.96
C ASN A 165 -4.11 23.79 -4.66
N HIS A 166 -5.40 24.10 -4.67
CA HIS A 166 -6.18 24.49 -3.50
C HIS A 166 -7.08 23.34 -3.03
N TYR A 167 -6.55 22.51 -2.13
CA TYR A 167 -7.35 21.62 -1.31
C TYR A 167 -7.57 22.23 0.07
N ASP A 168 -8.75 22.76 0.30
CA ASP A 168 -9.30 22.89 1.65
C ASP A 168 -9.79 21.50 2.08
N GLU A 169 -9.05 20.90 2.98
CA GLU A 169 -9.28 19.53 3.47
C GLU A 169 -10.38 19.49 4.53
N ALA A 170 -11.60 19.65 4.11
CA ALA A 170 -12.73 19.28 4.95
C ALA A 170 -12.96 17.76 4.85
N PRO A 171 -13.26 17.06 5.96
CA PRO A 171 -13.61 15.63 5.92
C PRO A 171 -14.83 15.42 5.03
N VAL A 172 -14.68 14.62 3.98
CA VAL A 172 -15.76 14.30 3.05
C VAL A 172 -16.37 12.96 3.41
N ALA A 173 -17.71 12.91 3.50
CA ALA A 173 -18.41 11.67 3.79
C ALA A 173 -18.28 10.65 2.63
N PRO A 174 -18.15 9.33 2.92
CA PRO A 174 -18.04 8.30 1.90
C PRO A 174 -19.12 8.37 0.84
N GLY A 175 -18.76 8.24 -0.44
CA GLY A 175 -19.69 8.29 -1.58
C GLY A 175 -20.18 9.69 -1.98
N LYS A 176 -19.70 10.77 -1.35
CA LYS A 176 -20.10 12.15 -1.66
C LYS A 176 -18.99 13.03 -2.23
N ALA A 177 -17.74 12.59 -2.24
CA ALA A 177 -16.65 13.34 -2.84
C ALA A 177 -16.79 13.30 -4.36
N LYS A 178 -17.14 14.42 -4.94
CA LYS A 178 -16.88 14.65 -6.35
C LYS A 178 -15.49 15.23 -6.44
N VAL A 179 -14.60 14.53 -7.13
CA VAL A 179 -13.36 15.14 -7.58
C VAL A 179 -13.78 16.23 -8.56
N ASP A 180 -13.54 17.49 -8.22
CA ASP A 180 -13.58 18.60 -9.17
C ASP A 180 -12.35 18.49 -10.12
N LEU A 181 -12.28 17.35 -10.80
CA LEU A 181 -11.61 17.31 -12.08
C LEU A 181 -12.40 18.24 -12.97
N ALA A 182 -11.74 19.20 -13.57
CA ALA A 182 -12.40 20.00 -14.58
C ALA A 182 -13.13 19.02 -15.50
N ALA A 183 -14.43 19.20 -15.70
CA ALA A 183 -15.25 18.28 -16.50
C ALA A 183 -14.60 18.00 -17.86
N GLU A 184 -13.83 18.95 -18.37
CA GLU A 184 -12.98 18.87 -19.56
C GLU A 184 -11.89 17.78 -19.48
N GLN A 185 -11.22 17.61 -18.33
CA GLN A 185 -10.15 16.58 -18.17
C GLN A 185 -10.76 15.18 -18.10
N LEU A 186 -11.87 15.03 -17.39
CA LEU A 186 -12.59 13.75 -17.35
C LEU A 186 -13.15 13.40 -18.74
N GLN A 187 -13.68 14.40 -19.46
CA GLN A 187 -14.14 14.26 -20.83
C GLN A 187 -12.97 13.89 -21.75
N ALA A 188 -11.80 14.52 -21.60
CA ALA A 188 -10.60 14.18 -22.36
C ALA A 188 -10.19 12.73 -22.16
N ILE A 189 -10.08 12.23 -20.92
CA ILE A 189 -9.77 10.83 -20.65
C ILE A 189 -10.79 9.90 -21.31
N LYS A 190 -12.09 10.20 -21.20
CA LYS A 190 -13.15 9.40 -21.79
C LYS A 190 -13.14 9.42 -23.32
N SER A 191 -12.84 10.56 -23.93
CA SER A 191 -12.81 10.69 -25.40
C SER A 191 -11.61 10.03 -26.07
N HIS A 192 -10.51 9.80 -25.33
CA HIS A 192 -9.29 9.17 -25.88
C HIS A 192 -9.36 7.66 -26.02
N SER A 193 -10.35 7.02 -25.40
CA SER A 193 -10.56 5.59 -25.57
C SER A 193 -12.04 5.24 -25.59
N PRO A 194 -12.52 4.57 -26.66
CA PRO A 194 -13.90 4.11 -26.73
C PRO A 194 -14.25 3.07 -25.65
N TYR A 195 -13.25 2.54 -24.94
CA TYR A 195 -13.45 1.58 -23.86
C TYR A 195 -14.04 2.21 -22.60
N PHE A 196 -13.75 3.49 -22.32
CA PHE A 196 -14.32 4.21 -21.17
C PHE A 196 -15.80 4.58 -21.35
N ASP A 197 -16.27 4.70 -22.59
CA ASP A 197 -17.68 4.92 -22.90
C ASP A 197 -18.48 3.61 -22.97
N SER A 198 -17.79 2.46 -22.98
CA SER A 198 -18.42 1.15 -22.95
C SER A 198 -18.57 0.66 -21.51
N ASP A 199 -19.64 -0.11 -21.24
CA ASP A 199 -19.81 -0.78 -19.94
C ASP A 199 -18.75 -1.87 -19.67
N LYS A 200 -17.81 -2.06 -20.60
CA LYS A 200 -16.80 -3.13 -20.55
C LYS A 200 -15.56 -2.78 -19.74
N PHE A 201 -15.14 -1.51 -19.74
CA PHE A 201 -13.99 -1.04 -18.97
C PHE A 201 -14.32 0.28 -18.29
N ARG A 202 -14.48 0.25 -16.98
CA ARG A 202 -15.00 1.39 -16.23
C ARG A 202 -13.89 2.18 -15.54
N LEU A 203 -14.06 3.52 -15.51
CA LEU A 203 -13.33 4.37 -14.58
C LEU A 203 -14.05 4.27 -13.22
N ILE A 204 -13.55 3.37 -12.36
CA ILE A 204 -14.19 2.98 -11.08
C ILE A 204 -13.98 4.08 -10.03
N GLY A 205 -12.88 4.83 -10.13
CA GLY A 205 -12.60 5.91 -9.21
C GLY A 205 -11.44 6.77 -9.66
N VAL A 206 -11.45 8.01 -9.18
CA VAL A 206 -10.37 8.98 -9.36
C VAL A 206 -10.05 9.57 -8.00
N VAL A 207 -8.89 9.21 -7.46
CA VAL A 207 -8.46 9.61 -6.12
C VAL A 207 -7.41 10.70 -6.24
N PRO A 208 -7.71 11.94 -5.80
CA PRO A 208 -6.76 13.04 -5.89
C PRO A 208 -5.54 12.82 -4.97
N PHE A 209 -4.47 13.55 -5.28
CA PHE A 209 -3.31 13.59 -4.40
C PHE A 209 -3.63 14.47 -3.18
N SER A 210 -3.43 13.94 -1.98
CA SER A 210 -3.56 14.70 -0.75
C SER A 210 -2.19 14.84 -0.08
N ASN A 211 -1.78 16.08 0.16
CA ASN A 211 -0.52 16.37 0.84
C ASN A 211 -0.54 15.89 2.30
N THR A 212 -1.66 16.02 3.01
CA THR A 212 -1.75 15.67 4.43
C THR A 212 -1.81 14.17 4.68
N LEU A 213 -2.45 13.42 3.78
CA LEU A 213 -2.54 11.96 3.87
C LEU A 213 -1.25 11.24 3.43
N SER A 214 -0.34 11.96 2.77
CA SER A 214 0.91 11.36 2.23
C SER A 214 2.12 11.54 3.14
N VAL A 215 1.98 12.27 4.26
CA VAL A 215 3.12 12.67 5.09
C VAL A 215 3.34 11.75 6.29
N PRO A 216 4.63 11.47 6.63
CA PRO A 216 4.98 10.63 7.78
C PRO A 216 4.76 11.36 9.11
N ARG A 217 4.68 10.60 10.19
CA ARG A 217 4.77 11.15 11.56
C ARG A 217 6.24 11.51 11.88
N THR A 218 6.44 12.44 12.76
CA THR A 218 7.81 12.74 13.29
C THR A 218 8.44 11.50 13.92
N TRP A 219 7.62 10.61 14.50
CA TRP A 219 8.04 9.30 15.02
C TRP A 219 8.66 8.41 13.93
N ASP A 220 8.05 8.36 12.74
CA ASP A 220 8.53 7.54 11.63
C ASP A 220 9.84 8.08 11.07
N VAL A 221 9.95 9.42 11.00
CA VAL A 221 11.18 10.12 10.63
C VAL A 221 12.32 9.80 11.60
N ALA A 222 12.05 9.83 12.90
CA ALA A 222 13.05 9.52 13.92
C ALA A 222 13.56 8.07 13.79
N ARG A 223 12.66 7.13 13.52
CA ARG A 223 12.99 5.71 13.34
C ARG A 223 13.87 5.50 12.11
N GLU A 224 13.55 6.15 11.00
CA GLU A 224 14.32 6.02 9.74
C GLU A 224 15.73 6.61 9.87
N LEU A 225 15.88 7.67 10.65
CA LEU A 225 17.17 8.32 10.90
C LEU A 225 17.98 7.68 12.05
N ASP A 226 17.44 6.67 12.73
CA ASP A 226 18.00 6.12 13.98
C ASP A 226 18.30 7.22 15.01
N ALA A 227 17.36 8.15 15.14
CA ALA A 227 17.54 9.35 15.93
C ALA A 227 17.40 9.11 17.44
N LYS A 228 18.21 9.80 18.23
CA LYS A 228 18.14 9.81 19.70
C LYS A 228 17.17 10.90 20.16
N TRP A 229 16.17 10.54 20.94
CA TRP A 229 15.23 11.50 21.50
C TRP A 229 15.86 12.38 22.59
N LEU A 230 15.81 13.69 22.40
CA LEU A 230 16.00 14.66 23.48
C LEU A 230 14.67 15.03 24.13
N ASN A 231 13.62 15.03 23.34
CA ASN A 231 12.23 15.12 23.78
C ASN A 231 11.32 14.41 22.76
N GLU A 232 10.69 13.32 23.15
CA GLU A 232 9.76 12.60 22.25
C GLU A 232 8.51 13.43 21.99
N GLY A 233 7.97 14.08 23.03
CA GLY A 233 6.77 14.91 22.95
C GLY A 233 5.61 14.18 22.26
N ASP A 234 4.96 14.88 21.31
CA ASP A 234 3.82 14.35 20.54
C ASP A 234 4.24 13.74 19.20
N ALA A 235 5.44 13.16 19.08
CA ALA A 235 6.02 12.67 17.82
C ALA A 235 5.09 11.73 17.06
N LYS A 236 4.30 10.91 17.75
CA LYS A 236 3.34 9.97 17.14
C LYS A 236 2.11 10.63 16.52
N ASN A 237 1.81 11.87 16.92
CA ASN A 237 0.63 12.61 16.43
C ASN A 237 1.01 13.75 15.49
N ARG A 238 2.28 14.19 15.48
CA ARG A 238 2.72 15.28 14.63
C ARG A 238 3.13 14.79 13.26
N ARG A 239 2.55 15.39 12.22
CA ARG A 239 2.83 15.10 10.80
C ARG A 239 3.87 16.06 10.25
N VAL A 240 4.80 15.54 9.44
CA VAL A 240 5.87 16.31 8.79
C VAL A 240 5.39 16.76 7.41
N LEU A 241 4.81 17.96 7.34
CA LEU A 241 4.33 18.51 6.08
C LEU A 241 5.48 18.94 5.17
N ASN A 242 6.51 19.56 5.75
CA ASN A 242 7.71 19.98 5.04
C ASN A 242 8.95 19.77 5.91
N THR A 243 10.07 19.46 5.27
CA THR A 243 11.39 19.40 5.89
C THR A 243 12.20 20.60 5.44
N LEU A 244 12.77 21.35 6.40
CA LEU A 244 13.51 22.57 6.12
C LEU A 244 14.90 22.52 6.73
N LEU A 245 15.93 22.55 5.89
CA LEU A 245 17.32 22.76 6.33
C LEU A 245 17.53 24.23 6.65
N VAL A 246 17.77 24.52 7.92
CA VAL A 246 17.90 25.88 8.42
C VAL A 246 19.37 26.28 8.54
N ALA A 247 19.88 26.92 7.50
CA ALA A 247 21.26 27.38 7.42
C ALA A 247 21.41 28.89 7.70
N ARG A 248 20.33 29.68 7.55
CA ARG A 248 20.34 31.14 7.71
C ARG A 248 20.13 31.55 9.17
N THR A 249 20.36 32.86 9.47
CA THR A 249 20.08 33.45 10.78
C THR A 249 18.56 33.54 11.02
N VAL A 250 18.15 33.56 12.29
CA VAL A 250 16.74 33.59 12.71
C VAL A 250 15.95 34.71 12.05
N ALA A 251 16.53 35.91 11.86
CA ALA A 251 15.86 37.02 11.20
C ALA A 251 15.47 36.75 9.75
N ASN A 252 16.15 35.82 9.06
CA ASN A 252 15.94 35.51 7.67
C ASN A 252 15.09 34.22 7.44
N ILE A 253 14.61 33.62 8.52
CA ILE A 253 13.84 32.34 8.47
C ILE A 253 12.52 32.42 9.24
N GLY A 254 12.10 33.63 9.64
CA GLY A 254 10.85 33.81 10.42
C GLY A 254 9.64 33.08 9.81
N ASP A 255 9.52 33.09 8.49
CA ASP A 255 8.47 32.41 7.74
C ASP A 255 8.57 30.86 7.76
N SER A 256 9.70 30.31 8.22
CA SER A 256 9.90 28.86 8.35
C SER A 256 9.25 28.27 9.60
N PHE A 257 8.89 29.12 10.58
CA PHE A 257 8.22 28.66 11.79
C PHE A 257 6.70 28.56 11.56
N THR A 258 6.28 27.56 10.79
CA THR A 258 4.88 27.32 10.47
C THR A 258 4.47 25.89 10.82
N ARG A 259 3.16 25.67 10.90
CA ARG A 259 2.57 24.36 11.22
C ARG A 259 3.14 23.25 10.35
N GLY A 260 3.53 22.15 10.98
CA GLY A 260 3.94 20.93 10.30
C GLY A 260 5.35 20.96 9.70
N ASN A 261 6.11 22.05 9.88
CA ASN A 261 7.51 22.10 9.48
C ASN A 261 8.39 21.33 10.45
N LEU A 262 9.25 20.46 9.90
CA LEU A 262 10.34 19.79 10.57
C LEU A 262 11.63 20.58 10.28
N LEU A 263 12.22 21.16 11.31
CA LEU A 263 13.44 21.97 11.16
C LEU A 263 14.67 21.09 11.35
N VAL A 264 15.65 21.23 10.46
CA VAL A 264 16.93 20.51 10.51
C VAL A 264 18.05 21.54 10.66
N THR A 265 18.87 21.41 11.70
CA THR A 265 20.00 22.31 11.96
C THR A 265 21.08 21.60 12.77
N ALA A 266 22.32 22.15 12.76
CA ALA A 266 23.38 21.61 13.59
C ALA A 266 23.09 21.84 15.10
N GLY A 267 23.56 20.91 15.95
CA GLY A 267 23.24 20.90 17.38
C GLY A 267 23.89 22.04 18.19
N ASP A 268 24.83 22.80 17.61
CA ASP A 268 25.48 23.97 18.19
C ASP A 268 24.80 25.30 17.80
N ARG A 269 23.68 25.28 17.10
CA ARG A 269 22.92 26.45 16.69
C ARG A 269 21.95 26.88 17.80
N ASP A 270 22.53 27.43 18.89
CA ASP A 270 21.78 27.92 20.06
C ASP A 270 20.68 28.93 19.68
N ASP A 271 20.96 29.79 18.69
CA ASP A 271 20.02 30.79 18.16
C ASP A 271 18.76 30.15 17.57
N LEU A 272 18.92 29.07 16.82
CA LEU A 272 17.80 28.36 16.20
C LEU A 272 17.03 27.52 17.21
N ILE A 273 17.72 26.89 18.14
CA ILE A 273 17.10 26.11 19.23
C ILE A 273 16.20 27.04 20.08
N LEU A 274 16.67 28.21 20.43
CA LEU A 274 15.91 29.19 21.19
C LEU A 274 14.75 29.79 20.40
N ALA A 275 14.94 30.09 19.10
CA ALA A 275 13.86 30.55 18.22
C ALA A 275 12.76 29.51 18.05
N THR A 276 13.15 28.24 17.87
CA THR A 276 12.20 27.11 17.79
C THR A 276 11.41 26.96 19.10
N ALA A 277 12.09 27.08 20.25
CA ALA A 277 11.46 27.04 21.55
C ALA A 277 10.44 28.17 21.72
N LEU A 278 10.82 29.39 21.37
CA LEU A 278 9.93 30.56 21.44
C LEU A 278 8.71 30.39 20.52
N SER A 279 8.93 29.95 19.31
CA SER A 279 7.87 29.72 18.32
C SER A 279 6.82 28.72 18.85
N THR A 280 7.26 27.60 19.42
CA THR A 280 6.34 26.59 19.98
C THR A 280 5.61 27.08 21.23
N MET A 281 6.26 27.88 22.06
CA MET A 281 5.62 28.54 23.21
C MET A 281 4.55 29.56 22.77
N ASN A 282 4.71 30.18 21.61
CA ASN A 282 3.72 31.04 20.98
C ASN A 282 2.61 30.27 20.24
N GLY A 283 2.57 28.95 20.38
CA GLY A 283 1.50 28.12 19.88
C GLY A 283 1.68 27.62 18.43
N VAL A 284 2.86 27.78 17.82
CA VAL A 284 3.12 27.23 16.48
C VAL A 284 3.34 25.71 16.58
N PRO A 285 2.48 24.87 15.96
CA PRO A 285 2.60 23.43 16.03
C PRO A 285 3.59 22.90 14.99
N LEU A 286 4.89 23.11 15.24
CA LEU A 286 5.96 22.52 14.43
C LEU A 286 5.92 21.00 14.49
N ALA A 287 6.31 20.32 13.41
CA ALA A 287 6.47 18.88 13.41
C ALA A 287 7.58 18.43 14.36
N GLY A 288 8.70 19.16 14.40
CA GLY A 288 9.79 18.89 15.31
C GLY A 288 11.07 19.65 14.96
N LEU A 289 12.14 19.33 15.71
CA LEU A 289 13.49 19.83 15.50
C LEU A 289 14.47 18.66 15.44
N ILE A 290 15.27 18.58 14.38
CA ILE A 290 16.39 17.67 14.25
C ILE A 290 17.68 18.43 14.46
N LEU A 291 18.51 17.95 15.39
CA LEU A 291 19.85 18.42 15.67
C LEU A 291 20.85 17.44 15.04
N THR A 292 21.68 17.94 14.14
CA THR A 292 22.60 17.12 13.34
C THR A 292 24.03 17.16 13.85
N GLY A 293 24.88 16.24 13.36
CA GLY A 293 26.31 16.17 13.67
C GLY A 293 26.63 15.51 15.00
N GLY A 294 25.68 14.87 15.67
CA GLY A 294 25.88 14.29 17.00
C GLY A 294 26.17 15.33 18.10
N ILE A 295 25.95 16.60 17.80
CA ILE A 295 26.33 17.72 18.72
C ILE A 295 25.18 17.96 19.70
N MET A 296 25.43 17.66 20.97
CA MET A 296 24.50 17.99 22.07
C MET A 296 24.48 19.48 22.35
N PRO A 297 23.30 20.11 22.41
CA PRO A 297 23.20 21.51 22.85
C PRO A 297 23.72 21.72 24.25
N ASN A 298 24.18 22.97 24.54
CA ASN A 298 24.62 23.32 25.86
C ASN A 298 23.49 23.12 26.89
N GLN A 299 23.82 22.53 28.05
CA GLN A 299 22.87 22.27 29.13
C GLN A 299 22.09 23.50 29.59
N LYS A 300 22.73 24.69 29.54
CA LYS A 300 22.07 25.97 29.88
C LYS A 300 20.95 26.29 28.87
N ILE A 301 21.18 26.04 27.57
CA ILE A 301 20.20 26.24 26.52
C ILE A 301 19.05 25.27 26.68
N ILE A 302 19.32 23.97 26.91
CA ILE A 302 18.29 22.95 27.18
C ILE A 302 17.42 23.38 28.37
N ASN A 303 18.04 23.87 29.44
CA ASN A 303 17.30 24.34 30.63
C ASN A 303 16.38 25.52 30.33
N LEU A 304 16.81 26.49 29.48
CA LEU A 304 15.96 27.60 29.03
C LEU A 304 14.80 27.12 28.17
N CYS A 305 14.98 26.07 27.36
CA CYS A 305 13.96 25.52 26.48
C CYS A 305 12.95 24.58 27.17
N ARG A 306 13.13 24.24 28.46
CA ARG A 306 12.23 23.34 29.20
C ARG A 306 10.74 23.67 29.09
N PRO A 307 10.29 24.93 29.13
CA PRO A 307 8.88 25.25 28.92
C PRO A 307 8.38 24.87 27.53
N ALA A 308 9.22 25.05 26.50
CA ALA A 308 8.89 24.67 25.12
C ALA A 308 8.79 23.14 24.96
N LEU A 309 9.65 22.36 25.60
CA LEU A 309 9.60 20.91 25.58
C LEU A 309 8.27 20.38 26.13
N LYS A 310 7.70 21.07 27.13
CA LYS A 310 6.38 20.73 27.70
C LYS A 310 5.21 20.98 26.74
N THR A 311 5.40 21.74 25.66
CA THR A 311 4.37 21.90 24.61
C THR A 311 4.20 20.68 23.72
N GLY A 312 5.01 19.64 23.94
CA GLY A 312 5.00 18.42 23.16
C GLY A 312 5.80 18.49 21.86
N ILE A 313 6.67 19.51 21.67
CA ILE A 313 7.54 19.54 20.49
C ILE A 313 8.53 18.36 20.50
N PRO A 314 8.58 17.53 19.45
CA PRO A 314 9.61 16.52 19.30
C PRO A 314 10.97 17.18 19.01
N VAL A 315 12.01 16.77 19.75
CA VAL A 315 13.39 17.17 19.51
C VAL A 315 14.27 15.94 19.49
N MET A 316 15.01 15.76 18.41
CA MET A 316 15.85 14.58 18.20
C MET A 316 17.27 14.97 17.78
N LEU A 317 18.21 14.10 18.10
CA LEU A 317 19.62 14.20 17.73
C LEU A 317 19.98 13.08 16.77
N VAL A 318 20.68 13.41 15.69
CA VAL A 318 21.21 12.45 14.72
C VAL A 318 22.72 12.63 14.58
N ASP A 319 23.43 11.51 14.38
CA ASP A 319 24.89 11.51 14.27
C ASP A 319 25.36 11.97 12.87
N THR A 320 24.49 11.90 11.85
CA THR A 320 24.76 12.38 10.49
C THR A 320 24.83 13.91 10.42
N ASP A 321 25.58 14.42 9.45
CA ASP A 321 25.58 15.86 9.16
C ASP A 321 24.24 16.33 8.55
N SER A 322 24.11 17.65 8.37
CA SER A 322 22.85 18.23 7.92
C SER A 322 22.48 17.85 6.47
N PHE A 323 23.48 17.68 5.60
CA PHE A 323 23.25 17.33 4.21
C PHE A 323 22.83 15.86 4.08
N ASP A 324 23.55 14.96 4.71
CA ASP A 324 23.23 13.53 4.74
C ASP A 324 21.86 13.28 5.38
N THR A 325 21.53 14.03 6.45
CA THR A 325 20.22 13.95 7.10
C THR A 325 19.10 14.33 6.15
N VAL A 326 19.21 15.45 5.42
CA VAL A 326 18.17 15.89 4.48
C VAL A 326 18.07 14.92 3.30
N THR A 327 19.19 14.41 2.79
CA THR A 327 19.20 13.43 1.72
C THR A 327 18.48 12.14 2.11
N LYS A 328 18.68 11.66 3.34
CA LYS A 328 17.93 10.51 3.86
C LYS A 328 16.44 10.82 3.99
N LEU A 329 16.08 12.02 4.42
CA LEU A 329 14.68 12.46 4.55
C LEU A 329 13.94 12.48 3.20
N ASP A 330 14.62 12.85 2.11
CA ASP A 330 14.05 12.82 0.76
C ASP A 330 13.71 11.40 0.26
N HIS A 331 14.33 10.38 0.85
CA HIS A 331 14.16 8.98 0.48
C HIS A 331 13.28 8.19 1.46
N ILE A 332 12.66 8.87 2.44
CA ILE A 332 11.77 8.21 3.40
C ILE A 332 10.60 7.57 2.66
N SER A 333 10.33 6.32 3.01
CA SER A 333 9.16 5.59 2.51
C SER A 333 7.86 6.33 2.84
N HIS A 334 7.02 6.51 1.83
CA HIS A 334 5.69 7.07 1.98
C HIS A 334 4.63 6.01 2.31
N GLU A 335 5.03 4.77 2.53
CA GLU A 335 4.13 3.72 2.99
C GLU A 335 3.54 4.06 4.35
N ILE A 336 2.35 3.53 4.61
CA ILE A 336 1.70 3.70 5.91
C ILE A 336 2.25 2.64 6.85
N PRO A 337 2.93 3.03 7.94
CA PRO A 337 3.36 2.08 8.95
C PRO A 337 2.15 1.37 9.57
N ALA A 338 2.31 0.08 9.87
CA ALA A 338 1.23 -0.76 10.39
C ALA A 338 0.62 -0.25 11.71
N ASP A 339 1.41 0.48 12.50
CA ASP A 339 1.00 1.10 13.76
C ASP A 339 0.34 2.48 13.59
N ASP A 340 0.35 3.07 12.37
CA ASP A 340 -0.34 4.33 12.06
C ASP A 340 -1.79 4.08 11.63
N THR A 341 -2.57 3.50 12.53
CA THR A 341 -3.97 3.12 12.27
C THR A 341 -4.85 4.33 11.96
N THR A 342 -4.54 5.49 12.52
CA THR A 342 -5.27 6.74 12.23
C THR A 342 -5.12 7.13 10.77
N ARG A 343 -3.88 7.19 10.26
CA ARG A 343 -3.64 7.49 8.84
C ARG A 343 -4.22 6.42 7.93
N ALA A 344 -4.12 5.15 8.33
CA ALA A 344 -4.71 4.05 7.57
C ALA A 344 -6.22 4.25 7.41
N SER A 345 -6.94 4.58 8.49
CA SER A 345 -8.38 4.87 8.44
C SER A 345 -8.70 6.10 7.58
N GLU A 346 -8.01 7.23 7.81
CA GLU A 346 -8.23 8.47 7.05
C GLU A 346 -8.01 8.27 5.54
N VAL A 347 -6.93 7.59 5.14
CA VAL A 347 -6.67 7.29 3.73
C VAL A 347 -7.72 6.36 3.15
N THR A 348 -8.19 5.39 3.93
CA THR A 348 -9.22 4.45 3.48
C THR A 348 -10.55 5.15 3.24
N ASP A 349 -11.00 5.98 4.18
CA ASP A 349 -12.22 6.78 4.04
C ASP A 349 -12.12 7.72 2.84
N PHE A 350 -10.95 8.35 2.67
CA PHE A 350 -10.69 9.23 1.54
C PHE A 350 -10.77 8.49 0.21
N VAL A 351 -10.14 7.32 0.08
CA VAL A 351 -10.21 6.52 -1.15
C VAL A 351 -11.64 6.05 -1.42
N ALA A 352 -12.33 5.51 -0.39
CA ALA A 352 -13.71 5.04 -0.53
C ALA A 352 -14.67 6.15 -1.00
N ALA A 353 -14.46 7.39 -0.53
CA ALA A 353 -15.25 8.54 -0.96
C ALA A 353 -15.11 8.86 -2.46
N HIS A 354 -14.01 8.45 -3.10
CA HIS A 354 -13.71 8.72 -4.51
C HIS A 354 -13.95 7.52 -5.44
N LEU A 355 -14.58 6.45 -4.93
CA LEU A 355 -14.96 5.28 -5.72
C LEU A 355 -16.45 5.28 -6.09
N ASP A 356 -16.80 4.68 -7.22
CA ASP A 356 -18.19 4.42 -7.62
C ASP A 356 -18.76 3.23 -6.83
N LEU A 357 -19.23 3.52 -5.61
CA LEU A 357 -19.74 2.50 -4.69
C LEU A 357 -21.00 1.81 -5.21
N ASP A 358 -21.85 2.51 -5.96
CA ASP A 358 -23.08 1.96 -6.53
C ASP A 358 -22.76 0.89 -7.58
N TRP A 359 -21.80 1.18 -8.44
CA TRP A 359 -21.33 0.21 -9.41
C TRP A 359 -20.65 -1.00 -8.74
N ILE A 360 -19.78 -0.76 -7.74
CA ILE A 360 -19.13 -1.82 -6.99
C ILE A 360 -20.19 -2.73 -6.35
N LYS A 361 -21.21 -2.14 -5.72
CA LYS A 361 -22.32 -2.87 -5.12
C LYS A 361 -23.06 -3.73 -6.16
N THR A 362 -23.45 -3.13 -7.27
CA THR A 362 -24.20 -3.85 -8.32
C THR A 362 -23.40 -4.99 -8.90
N THR A 363 -22.09 -4.78 -9.13
CA THR A 363 -21.20 -5.76 -9.75
C THR A 363 -20.92 -6.95 -8.83
N PHE A 364 -20.72 -6.74 -7.53
CA PHE A 364 -20.29 -7.78 -6.60
C PHE A 364 -21.41 -8.36 -5.72
N SER A 365 -22.59 -7.71 -5.62
CA SER A 365 -23.74 -8.25 -4.88
C SER A 365 -24.45 -9.39 -5.62
N GLN A 366 -24.28 -9.52 -6.93
CA GLN A 366 -24.88 -10.61 -7.69
C GLN A 366 -24.01 -11.87 -7.60
N GLY A 367 -23.98 -12.49 -6.44
CA GLY A 367 -23.11 -13.59 -6.05
C GLY A 367 -23.37 -14.94 -6.72
N ASN A 368 -23.61 -14.99 -8.04
CA ASN A 368 -23.74 -16.27 -8.74
C ASN A 368 -22.99 -16.24 -10.07
N HIS A 369 -21.69 -16.02 -10.00
CA HIS A 369 -20.86 -16.27 -11.16
C HIS A 369 -20.59 -17.77 -11.25
N ASN A 370 -20.96 -18.40 -12.36
CA ASN A 370 -20.50 -19.72 -12.75
C ASN A 370 -18.96 -19.69 -12.84
N ARG A 371 -18.29 -19.89 -11.71
CA ARG A 371 -16.83 -19.95 -11.65
C ARG A 371 -16.39 -21.17 -12.44
N LYS A 372 -15.65 -20.95 -13.51
CA LYS A 372 -14.92 -22.02 -14.19
C LYS A 372 -13.78 -22.42 -13.27
N LEU A 373 -13.73 -23.70 -12.90
CA LEU A 373 -12.59 -24.21 -12.12
C LEU A 373 -11.32 -24.10 -12.98
N SER A 374 -10.37 -23.31 -12.54
CA SER A 374 -9.03 -23.30 -13.13
C SER A 374 -8.36 -24.67 -12.97
N PRO A 375 -7.35 -25.01 -13.78
CA PRO A 375 -6.59 -26.26 -13.60
C PRO A 375 -6.06 -26.44 -12.18
N SER A 376 -5.52 -25.38 -11.56
CA SER A 376 -5.02 -25.41 -10.18
C SER A 376 -6.15 -25.58 -9.16
N ALA A 377 -7.29 -24.92 -9.33
CA ALA A 377 -8.46 -25.09 -8.47
C ALA A 377 -9.08 -26.50 -8.60
N PHE A 378 -9.08 -27.04 -9.82
CA PHE A 378 -9.54 -28.41 -10.05
C PHE A 378 -8.63 -29.44 -9.37
N ARG A 379 -7.30 -29.32 -9.55
CA ARG A 379 -6.32 -30.19 -8.88
C ARG A 379 -6.46 -30.11 -7.36
N HIS A 380 -6.53 -28.91 -6.79
CA HIS A 380 -6.72 -28.71 -5.35
C HIS A 380 -8.02 -29.41 -4.86
N THR A 381 -9.12 -29.28 -5.60
CA THR A 381 -10.39 -29.92 -5.25
C THR A 381 -10.29 -31.44 -5.28
N LEU A 382 -9.58 -32.01 -6.27
CA LEU A 382 -9.33 -33.45 -6.35
C LEU A 382 -8.52 -33.95 -5.15
N VAL A 383 -7.42 -33.25 -4.80
CA VAL A 383 -6.57 -33.59 -3.65
C VAL A 383 -7.40 -33.59 -2.36
N LYS A 384 -8.18 -32.53 -2.10
CA LYS A 384 -9.07 -32.44 -0.93
C LYS A 384 -10.08 -33.58 -0.86
N LYS A 385 -10.71 -33.92 -1.98
CA LYS A 385 -11.66 -35.05 -2.04
C LYS A 385 -10.97 -36.40 -1.77
N ALA A 386 -9.76 -36.60 -2.32
CA ALA A 386 -8.99 -37.80 -2.09
C ALA A 386 -8.57 -37.95 -0.63
N GLN A 387 -8.05 -36.89 -0.02
CA GLN A 387 -7.71 -36.82 1.41
C GLN A 387 -8.91 -37.14 2.31
N ALA A 388 -10.09 -36.57 1.99
CA ALA A 388 -11.31 -36.81 2.76
C ALA A 388 -11.83 -38.25 2.61
N ALA A 389 -11.62 -38.86 1.46
CA ALA A 389 -12.12 -40.21 1.16
C ALA A 389 -11.39 -41.32 1.94
N LYS A 390 -10.13 -41.06 2.37
CA LYS A 390 -9.28 -42.02 3.13
C LYS A 390 -9.32 -43.44 2.53
N LYS A 391 -9.19 -43.57 1.22
CA LYS A 391 -9.21 -44.86 0.50
C LYS A 391 -7.79 -45.39 0.34
N THR A 392 -7.65 -46.70 0.46
CA THR A 392 -6.43 -47.41 0.13
C THR A 392 -6.49 -47.82 -1.34
N ILE A 393 -5.47 -47.46 -2.11
CA ILE A 393 -5.35 -47.82 -3.53
C ILE A 393 -4.23 -48.84 -3.66
N VAL A 394 -4.53 -49.96 -4.32
CA VAL A 394 -3.53 -50.96 -4.67
C VAL A 394 -2.99 -50.65 -6.06
N LEU A 395 -1.69 -50.52 -6.19
CA LEU A 395 -0.98 -50.26 -7.44
C LEU A 395 -0.34 -51.58 -7.92
N PRO A 396 -0.96 -52.34 -8.83
CA PRO A 396 -0.47 -53.62 -9.25
C PRO A 396 0.84 -53.53 -10.07
N GLU A 397 1.11 -52.37 -10.65
CA GLU A 397 2.29 -52.09 -11.48
C GLU A 397 3.41 -51.42 -10.68
N GLY A 398 3.78 -51.99 -9.51
CA GLY A 398 4.79 -51.43 -8.61
C GLY A 398 6.22 -51.37 -9.18
N ASN A 399 6.45 -52.00 -10.34
CA ASN A 399 7.75 -51.98 -11.05
C ASN A 399 7.83 -50.88 -12.10
N GLU A 400 6.68 -50.19 -12.42
CA GLU A 400 6.66 -49.13 -13.39
C GLU A 400 7.07 -47.80 -12.74
N PRO A 401 8.16 -47.14 -13.20
CA PRO A 401 8.70 -45.93 -12.57
C PRO A 401 7.65 -44.84 -12.43
N ARG A 402 6.79 -44.64 -13.41
CA ARG A 402 5.72 -43.60 -13.36
C ARG A 402 4.68 -43.90 -12.29
N THR A 403 4.35 -45.15 -12.06
CA THR A 403 3.43 -45.57 -11.00
C THR A 403 4.02 -45.33 -9.63
N VAL A 404 5.30 -45.60 -9.45
CA VAL A 404 6.05 -45.34 -8.22
C VAL A 404 6.14 -43.81 -7.96
N GLU A 405 6.49 -43.06 -8.99
CA GLU A 405 6.52 -41.57 -8.91
C GLU A 405 5.17 -40.99 -8.53
N ALA A 406 4.08 -41.43 -9.19
CA ALA A 406 2.72 -41.02 -8.85
C ALA A 406 2.36 -41.35 -7.39
N ALA A 407 2.77 -42.54 -6.89
CA ALA A 407 2.54 -42.92 -5.50
C ALA A 407 3.28 -42.00 -4.51
N VAL A 408 4.52 -41.64 -4.82
CA VAL A 408 5.31 -40.68 -4.01
C VAL A 408 4.64 -39.32 -3.99
N ILE A 409 4.19 -38.81 -5.14
CA ILE A 409 3.47 -37.54 -5.23
C ILE A 409 2.16 -37.60 -4.42
N CYS A 410 1.39 -38.66 -4.51
CA CYS A 410 0.17 -38.83 -3.72
C CYS A 410 0.46 -38.85 -2.22
N GLN A 411 1.50 -39.59 -1.81
CA GLN A 411 1.91 -39.67 -0.41
C GLN A 411 2.37 -38.31 0.14
N THR A 412 3.17 -37.55 -0.61
CA THR A 412 3.60 -36.20 -0.20
C THR A 412 2.43 -35.21 -0.09
N ARG A 413 1.39 -35.41 -0.84
CA ARG A 413 0.14 -34.63 -0.79
C ARG A 413 -0.87 -35.14 0.25
N GLY A 414 -0.54 -36.18 1.00
CA GLY A 414 -1.40 -36.74 2.05
C GLY A 414 -2.63 -37.48 1.52
N ILE A 415 -2.53 -38.05 0.30
CA ILE A 415 -3.56 -38.89 -0.33
C ILE A 415 -3.31 -40.34 -0.03
#